data_92be79615afe8f8ebd7fa0b4460c585f
#
_entry.id   92be79615afe8f8ebd7fa0b4460c585f
#
_cell.length_a   1.000
_cell.length_b   1.000
_cell.length_c   1.000
_cell.angle_alpha   90.00
_cell.angle_beta   90.00
_cell.angle_gamma   90.00
#
_symmetry.space_group_name_H-M   'P 1'
#
loop_
_entity.id
_entity.type
_entity.pdbx_description
1 polymer ?
#
loop_
_entity_poly.entity_id
_entity_poly.type
_entity_poly.pdbx_seq_one_letter_code
_entity_poly.pdbx_strand_id
1 'polypeptide(L)'
;MTTVCAACSAIGRHPKLVAAAFVLAVQLAGCEHQAAKDAAEDAAKPTFVCQFAGERLIIRFEPGEVRLLTSNADRITLYQIPAASGIRYSNATLELRGKGMDLVLIENGVATKLEGCAPYVAPKPAS
;
A
#
# COMPACT_ATOMS: atom_id res chain seq x y z
N MET A 1 -4.13 11.15 -12.95
CA MET A 1 -5.14 10.17 -13.38
C MET A 1 -6.36 10.34 -12.50
N THR A 2 -7.40 10.91 -13.08
CA THR A 2 -8.61 11.35 -12.40
C THR A 2 -9.57 10.18 -12.34
N THR A 3 -9.84 9.66 -11.17
CA THR A 3 -10.87 8.63 -11.00
C THR A 3 -12.20 9.35 -10.86
N VAL A 4 -12.97 9.32 -11.93
CA VAL A 4 -14.34 9.81 -12.00
C VAL A 4 -15.23 8.82 -11.25
N CYS A 5 -15.83 9.24 -10.16
CA CYS A 5 -17.00 8.57 -9.60
C CYS A 5 -18.20 8.83 -10.52
N ALA A 6 -18.48 7.89 -11.40
CA ALA A 6 -19.75 7.84 -12.13
C ALA A 6 -20.71 6.96 -11.34
N ALA A 7 -21.82 7.53 -11.00
CA ALA A 7 -23.14 6.91 -11.01
C ALA A 7 -24.03 7.49 -9.91
N CYS A 8 -24.98 8.26 -10.32
CA CYS A 8 -26.35 8.06 -9.88
C CYS A 8 -27.26 8.91 -10.78
N SER A 9 -27.67 8.31 -11.88
CA SER A 9 -28.87 8.74 -12.59
C SER A 9 -29.93 7.69 -12.40
N ALA A 10 -30.94 8.01 -11.62
CA ALA A 10 -32.23 7.37 -11.71
C ALA A 10 -33.30 8.47 -11.66
N ILE A 11 -33.76 8.84 -12.85
CA ILE A 11 -34.90 9.71 -13.05
C ILE A 11 -36.14 8.84 -12.88
N GLY A 12 -36.83 9.00 -11.78
CA GLY A 12 -38.18 8.54 -11.57
C GLY A 12 -39.14 9.71 -11.60
N ARG A 13 -39.83 9.89 -12.72
CA ARG A 13 -40.99 10.79 -12.84
C ARG A 13 -42.19 10.20 -12.14
N HIS A 14 -42.71 10.88 -11.16
CA HIS A 14 -44.14 10.86 -10.85
C HIS A 14 -44.58 12.21 -10.25
N PRO A 15 -45.67 12.79 -10.77
CA PRO A 15 -46.24 14.00 -10.23
C PRO A 15 -47.34 13.68 -9.25
N LYS A 16 -47.36 14.26 -8.09
CA LYS A 16 -48.52 14.78 -7.34
C LYS A 16 -48.12 15.19 -5.93
N LEU A 17 -48.13 16.50 -5.74
CA LEU A 17 -48.57 17.30 -4.60
C LEU A 17 -48.58 16.59 -3.22
N VAL A 18 -47.78 17.09 -2.29
CA VAL A 18 -48.22 17.78 -1.07
C VAL A 18 -46.98 18.02 -0.16
N ALA A 19 -46.83 19.24 0.25
CA ALA A 19 -46.05 19.79 1.32
C ALA A 19 -45.43 18.84 2.35
N ALA A 20 -44.11 18.93 2.49
CA ALA A 20 -43.43 18.95 3.80
C ALA A 20 -41.98 19.37 3.54
N ALA A 21 -41.66 20.56 3.93
CA ALA A 21 -40.31 21.05 4.12
C ALA A 21 -39.60 20.21 5.19
N PHE A 22 -38.26 20.24 5.20
CA PHE A 22 -37.37 19.55 6.10
C PHE A 22 -37.08 18.08 5.76
N VAL A 23 -36.02 17.87 5.01
CA VAL A 23 -34.85 17.06 5.32
C VAL A 23 -33.88 17.16 4.15
N LEU A 24 -33.07 18.18 4.13
CA LEU A 24 -31.96 18.30 3.19
C LEU A 24 -30.74 18.83 3.95
N ALA A 25 -30.18 18.00 4.79
CA ALA A 25 -28.85 18.26 5.33
C ALA A 25 -28.33 17.03 6.11
N VAL A 26 -28.01 15.92 5.46
CA VAL A 26 -27.03 14.94 5.98
C VAL A 26 -26.69 13.97 4.85
N GLN A 27 -25.82 14.32 3.93
CA GLN A 27 -25.22 13.35 2.99
C GLN A 27 -23.83 13.80 2.51
N LEU A 28 -23.06 14.52 3.31
CA LEU A 28 -21.69 14.88 2.94
C LEU A 28 -20.58 14.30 3.85
N ALA A 29 -20.92 13.42 4.76
CA ALA A 29 -19.94 12.88 5.71
C ALA A 29 -19.37 11.51 5.35
N GLY A 30 -19.64 10.97 4.16
CA GLY A 30 -19.28 9.59 3.80
C GLY A 30 -17.87 9.38 3.25
N CYS A 31 -17.22 10.40 2.71
CA CYS A 31 -15.95 10.19 2.01
C CYS A 31 -14.70 10.38 2.88
N GLU A 32 -14.78 11.12 3.97
CA GLU A 32 -13.61 11.36 4.83
C GLU A 32 -13.24 10.15 5.70
N HIS A 33 -14.21 9.33 6.06
CA HIS A 33 -13.97 8.20 6.95
C HIS A 33 -13.24 7.02 6.28
N GLN A 34 -13.35 6.90 4.98
CA GLN A 34 -12.71 5.83 4.22
C GLN A 34 -11.23 6.12 4.00
N ALA A 35 -10.87 7.35 3.63
CA ALA A 35 -9.48 7.74 3.45
C ALA A 35 -8.66 7.67 4.75
N ALA A 36 -9.26 7.95 5.91
CA ALA A 36 -8.61 7.81 7.21
C ALA A 36 -8.42 6.34 7.62
N LYS A 37 -9.33 5.45 7.25
CA LYS A 37 -9.19 3.99 7.48
C LYS A 37 -8.09 3.40 6.61
N ASP A 38 -8.05 3.74 5.33
CA ASP A 38 -7.05 3.23 4.40
C ASP A 38 -5.63 3.70 4.81
N ALA A 39 -5.49 4.94 5.27
CA ALA A 39 -4.22 5.47 5.78
C ALA A 39 -3.79 4.80 7.10
N ALA A 40 -4.72 4.47 7.99
CA ALA A 40 -4.43 3.77 9.24
C ALA A 40 -4.07 2.30 9.00
N GLU A 41 -4.71 1.66 8.05
CA GLU A 41 -4.42 0.28 7.65
C GLU A 41 -3.06 0.18 6.95
N ASP A 42 -2.71 1.14 6.12
CA ASP A 42 -1.39 1.25 5.50
C ASP A 42 -0.27 1.52 6.53
N ALA A 43 -0.54 2.29 7.58
CA ALA A 43 0.41 2.52 8.67
C ALA A 43 0.65 1.29 9.55
N ALA A 44 -0.29 0.35 9.58
CA ALA A 44 -0.18 -0.89 10.37
C ALA A 44 0.59 -2.01 9.65
N LYS A 45 0.89 -1.86 8.36
CA LYS A 45 1.62 -2.88 7.59
C LYS A 45 3.11 -2.86 7.95
N PRO A 46 3.72 -4.02 8.23
CA PRO A 46 5.14 -4.09 8.56
C PRO A 46 5.98 -3.56 7.39
N THR A 47 6.60 -2.42 7.64
CA THR A 47 7.45 -1.72 6.67
C THR A 47 8.85 -1.55 7.26
N PHE A 48 9.85 -1.83 6.47
CA PHE A 48 11.25 -1.74 6.86
C PHE A 48 12.02 -0.84 5.91
N VAL A 49 13.09 -0.25 6.43
CA VAL A 49 14.10 0.45 5.64
C VAL A 49 15.38 -0.33 5.72
N CYS A 50 15.95 -0.65 4.57
CA CYS A 50 17.24 -1.30 4.44
C CYS A 50 18.16 -0.48 3.53
N GLN A 51 19.44 -0.85 3.50
CA GLN A 51 20.40 -0.40 2.50
C GLN A 51 20.61 -1.51 1.47
N PHE A 52 20.47 -1.17 0.21
CA PHE A 52 20.76 -2.03 -0.93
C PHE A 52 21.77 -1.36 -1.85
N ALA A 53 22.95 -1.93 -1.99
CA ALA A 53 24.06 -1.35 -2.77
C ALA A 53 24.40 0.12 -2.38
N GLY A 54 24.25 0.47 -1.09
CA GLY A 54 24.47 1.81 -0.59
C GLY A 54 23.28 2.78 -0.75
N GLU A 55 22.19 2.32 -1.35
CA GLU A 55 20.99 3.11 -1.52
C GLU A 55 19.87 2.67 -0.57
N ARG A 56 19.00 3.60 -0.26
CA ARG A 56 17.84 3.33 0.61
C ARG A 56 16.78 2.52 -0.14
N LEU A 57 16.36 1.41 0.46
CA LEU A 57 15.29 0.56 0.00
C LEU A 57 14.21 0.46 1.07
N ILE A 58 12.98 0.82 0.74
CA ILE A 58 11.83 0.62 1.62
C ILE A 58 11.11 -0.66 1.20
N ILE A 59 10.84 -1.52 2.17
CA ILE A 59 10.21 -2.83 1.98
C ILE A 59 8.92 -2.85 2.79
N ARG A 60 7.78 -2.98 2.13
CA ARG A 60 6.47 -3.12 2.76
C ARG A 60 5.94 -4.52 2.51
N PHE A 61 5.66 -5.24 3.59
CA PHE A 61 5.05 -6.57 3.52
C PHE A 61 3.53 -6.47 3.52
N GLU A 62 2.90 -7.13 2.58
CA GLU A 62 1.44 -7.24 2.45
C GLU A 62 1.04 -8.72 2.33
N PRO A 63 -0.22 -9.09 2.56
CA PRO A 63 -0.64 -10.47 2.39
C PRO A 63 -0.39 -10.97 0.96
N GLY A 64 0.50 -11.94 0.82
CA GLY A 64 0.84 -12.55 -0.46
C GLY A 64 1.77 -11.75 -1.37
N GLU A 65 2.19 -10.56 -0.98
CA GLU A 65 3.11 -9.74 -1.78
C GLU A 65 4.05 -8.89 -0.92
N VAL A 66 5.10 -8.40 -1.52
CA VAL A 66 5.96 -7.38 -0.93
C VAL A 66 6.17 -6.25 -1.94
N ARG A 67 6.12 -5.03 -1.46
CA ARG A 67 6.37 -3.84 -2.27
C ARG A 67 7.70 -3.21 -1.88
N LEU A 68 8.53 -3.02 -2.88
CA LEU A 68 9.83 -2.36 -2.76
C LEU A 68 9.71 -0.95 -3.32
N LEU A 69 10.28 0.02 -2.62
CA LEU A 69 10.42 1.39 -3.09
C LEU A 69 11.90 1.77 -3.03
N THR A 70 12.47 2.02 -4.20
CA THR A 70 13.87 2.42 -4.35
C THR A 70 14.07 3.91 -4.07
N SER A 71 15.33 4.35 -3.96
CA SER A 71 15.69 5.76 -3.84
C SER A 71 15.25 6.61 -5.03
N ASN A 72 15.14 6.01 -6.22
CA ASN A 72 14.66 6.65 -7.44
C ASN A 72 13.12 6.72 -7.55
N ALA A 73 12.41 6.34 -6.47
CA ALA A 73 10.96 6.24 -6.41
C ALA A 73 10.35 5.14 -7.33
N ASP A 74 11.14 4.20 -7.80
CA ASP A 74 10.63 3.03 -8.51
C ASP A 74 9.90 2.12 -7.53
N ARG A 75 8.74 1.66 -7.95
CA ARG A 75 7.89 0.74 -7.18
C ARG A 75 7.89 -0.62 -7.82
N ILE A 76 8.35 -1.61 -7.08
CA ILE A 76 8.47 -2.98 -7.55
C ILE A 76 7.63 -3.87 -6.64
N THR A 77 6.78 -4.70 -7.22
CA THR A 77 6.00 -5.70 -6.49
C THR A 77 6.58 -7.09 -6.74
N LEU A 78 6.78 -7.83 -5.65
CA LEU A 78 7.15 -9.24 -5.69
C LEU A 78 6.03 -10.05 -5.04
N TYR A 79 5.80 -11.25 -5.52
CA TYR A 79 4.73 -12.14 -5.06
C TYR A 79 5.29 -13.29 -4.25
N GLN A 80 4.58 -13.66 -3.20
CA GLN A 80 4.99 -14.75 -2.33
C GLN A 80 5.02 -16.08 -3.08
N ILE A 81 6.12 -16.80 -2.90
CA ILE A 81 6.28 -18.15 -3.42
C ILE A 81 6.67 -19.11 -2.29
N PRO A 82 6.40 -20.42 -2.43
CA PRO A 82 6.73 -21.39 -1.39
C PRO A 82 8.21 -21.36 -1.04
N ALA A 83 8.49 -21.42 0.27
CA ALA A 83 9.83 -21.52 0.81
C ALA A 83 9.88 -22.61 1.88
N ALA A 84 10.98 -23.35 1.97
CA ALA A 84 11.18 -24.36 3.00
C ALA A 84 11.31 -23.73 4.39
N SER A 85 11.90 -22.55 4.48
CA SER A 85 11.96 -21.74 5.71
C SER A 85 12.10 -20.26 5.36
N GLY A 86 11.67 -19.39 6.28
CA GLY A 86 11.72 -17.95 6.06
C GLY A 86 10.71 -17.46 5.01
N ILE A 87 11.05 -16.35 4.39
CA ILE A 87 10.23 -15.71 3.37
C ILE A 87 10.87 -15.82 1.99
N ARG A 88 10.04 -15.89 0.97
CA ARG A 88 10.47 -15.86 -0.42
C ARG A 88 9.41 -15.17 -1.28
N TYR A 89 9.80 -14.10 -1.94
CA TYR A 89 8.96 -13.33 -2.85
C TYR A 89 9.70 -13.14 -4.17
N SER A 90 9.01 -13.22 -5.28
CA SER A 90 9.65 -13.06 -6.59
C SER A 90 8.71 -12.42 -7.62
N ASN A 91 9.36 -11.80 -8.60
CA ASN A 91 8.75 -11.47 -9.87
C ASN A 91 9.67 -11.91 -11.02
N ALA A 92 9.60 -12.05 -12.12
CA ALA A 92 10.49 -12.60 -13.15
C ALA A 92 11.97 -12.12 -13.06
N THR A 93 12.26 -10.99 -12.46
CA THR A 93 13.60 -10.35 -12.44
C THR A 93 14.24 -10.27 -11.08
N LEU A 94 13.44 -10.13 -10.03
CA LEU A 94 13.90 -9.95 -8.67
C LEU A 94 13.34 -11.04 -7.76
N GLU A 95 14.13 -11.43 -6.76
CA GLU A 95 13.69 -12.32 -5.71
C GLU A 95 14.18 -11.81 -4.35
N LEU A 96 13.27 -11.66 -3.41
CA LEU A 96 13.58 -11.34 -2.00
C LEU A 96 13.48 -12.61 -1.17
N ARG A 97 14.56 -12.95 -0.48
CA ARG A 97 14.60 -14.06 0.50
C ARG A 97 15.04 -13.56 1.85
N GLY A 98 14.64 -14.27 2.88
CA GLY A 98 15.19 -13.99 4.20
C GLY A 98 14.48 -14.65 5.34
N LYS A 99 14.99 -14.37 6.54
CA LYS A 99 14.41 -14.79 7.81
C LYS A 99 14.63 -13.70 8.84
N GLY A 100 13.54 -13.19 9.41
CA GLY A 100 13.61 -12.04 10.30
C GLY A 100 14.15 -10.82 9.59
N MET A 101 15.22 -10.25 10.13
CA MET A 101 15.89 -9.05 9.56
C MET A 101 17.04 -9.40 8.60
N ASP A 102 17.38 -10.66 8.46
CA ASP A 102 18.38 -11.10 7.48
C ASP A 102 17.73 -11.29 6.11
N LEU A 103 17.76 -10.24 5.32
CA LEU A 103 17.16 -10.18 4.00
C LEU A 103 18.24 -10.17 2.90
N VAL A 104 17.96 -10.87 1.82
CA VAL A 104 18.80 -10.94 0.62
C VAL A 104 17.94 -10.65 -0.60
N LEU A 105 18.36 -9.69 -1.41
CA LEU A 105 17.74 -9.41 -2.70
C LEU A 105 18.60 -10.03 -3.80
N ILE A 106 17.97 -10.79 -4.67
CA ILE A 106 18.60 -11.46 -5.79
C ILE A 106 18.11 -10.77 -7.07
N GLU A 107 19.04 -10.19 -7.81
CA GLU A 107 18.78 -9.54 -9.09
C GLU A 107 19.66 -10.20 -10.15
N ASN A 108 19.04 -10.67 -11.22
CA ASN A 108 19.75 -11.36 -12.32
C ASN A 108 20.68 -12.50 -11.84
N GLY A 109 20.27 -13.21 -10.78
CA GLY A 109 21.04 -14.29 -10.19
C GLY A 109 22.15 -13.86 -9.21
N VAL A 110 22.37 -12.57 -9.04
CA VAL A 110 23.33 -12.01 -8.07
C VAL A 110 22.62 -11.74 -6.74
N ALA A 111 23.07 -12.42 -5.69
CA ALA A 111 22.54 -12.26 -4.34
C ALA A 111 23.28 -11.14 -3.60
N THR A 112 22.55 -10.14 -3.16
CA THR A 112 23.06 -9.02 -2.35
C THR A 112 22.34 -8.99 -1.01
N LYS A 113 23.11 -9.04 0.09
CA LYS A 113 22.55 -8.89 1.44
C LYS A 113 22.09 -7.46 1.65
N LEU A 114 20.88 -7.30 2.21
CA LEU A 114 20.39 -6.00 2.65
C LEU A 114 21.00 -5.66 4.01
N GLU A 115 21.46 -4.45 4.15
CA GLU A 115 22.15 -3.99 5.36
C GLU A 115 21.30 -2.97 6.13
N GLY A 116 21.53 -2.88 7.44
CA GLY A 116 20.93 -1.85 8.28
C GLY A 116 19.40 -1.87 8.29
N CYS A 117 18.78 -3.04 8.11
CA CYS A 117 17.33 -3.15 8.12
C CYS A 117 16.74 -2.76 9.47
N ALA A 118 15.84 -1.80 9.47
CA ALA A 118 15.13 -1.32 10.65
C ALA A 118 13.65 -1.05 10.34
N PRO A 119 12.75 -1.12 11.32
CA PRO A 119 11.36 -0.73 11.13
C PRO A 119 11.26 0.71 10.59
N TYR A 120 10.42 0.91 9.59
CA TYR A 120 10.17 2.23 9.05
C TYR A 120 9.23 3.01 9.97
N VAL A 121 9.69 4.14 10.44
CA VAL A 121 8.85 5.09 11.15
C VAL A 121 8.51 6.22 10.19
N ALA A 122 7.24 6.34 9.82
CA ALA A 122 6.77 7.43 8.99
C ALA A 122 7.04 8.77 9.69
N PRO A 123 7.53 9.79 8.97
CA PRO A 123 7.66 11.12 9.55
C PRO A 123 6.29 11.58 10.03
N LYS A 124 6.25 12.05 11.28
CA LYS A 124 5.02 12.62 11.83
C LYS A 124 4.63 13.83 10.96
N PRO A 125 3.39 13.91 10.47
CA PRO A 125 2.97 15.08 9.72
C PRO A 125 3.21 16.33 10.56
N ALA A 126 3.82 17.34 9.97
CA ALA A 126 3.99 18.63 10.60
C ALA A 126 2.61 19.21 10.93
N SER A 127 2.39 19.44 12.20
CA SER A 127 1.16 20.09 12.70
C SER A 127 1.20 21.59 12.42
#